data_29217b0d0e4e0ade95de48486817192f
#
_entry.id   29217b0d0e4e0ade95de48486817192f
#
_cell.length_a   1.000
_cell.length_b   1.000
_cell.length_c   1.000
_cell.angle_alpha   90.00
_cell.angle_beta   90.00
_cell.angle_gamma   90.00
#
_symmetry.space_group_name_H-M   'P 1'
#
loop_
_entity.id
_entity.type
_entity.pdbx_description
1 polymer ?
#
loop_
_entity_poly.entity_id
_entity_poly.type
_entity_poly.pdbx_seq_one_letter_code
_entity_poly.pdbx_strand_id
1 'polypeptide(L)'
;FVLPALCLPLVGCLDSSLNDDPDRANPAWLGYDNLHGTYLTSLQRNVVPEDQNDFQLAEDLVGNMFAGYYAGTQSWEGGFNGTTYAFPDGWKDRPFSVAFTKLMSNWQQLRLKADSASVLFAVGEIVKVEAMHKTTDIYGPIPYTRFGLETPVSYDSQEAVYMRFFAELNHAIGVLTNFDRFNPNAKPLDKFDLIYGSDLKKWIR
;
A
#
# COMPACT_ATOMS: atom_id res chain seq x y z
N PHE A 1 -53.99 -12.38 -52.79
CA PHE A 1 -52.53 -12.23 -52.85
C PHE A 1 -52.09 -11.85 -51.45
N VAL A 2 -51.56 -12.83 -50.73
CA VAL A 2 -50.94 -12.58 -49.43
C VAL A 2 -49.45 -12.49 -49.65
N LEU A 3 -48.84 -11.31 -49.44
CA LEU A 3 -47.33 -11.14 -49.43
C LEU A 3 -46.79 -11.78 -48.17
N PRO A 4 -45.79 -12.65 -48.24
CA PRO A 4 -45.05 -13.10 -47.04
C PRO A 4 -44.16 -11.95 -46.54
N ALA A 5 -44.34 -11.58 -45.29
CA ALA A 5 -43.46 -10.67 -44.59
C ALA A 5 -42.07 -11.33 -44.41
N LEU A 6 -41.08 -10.81 -45.09
CA LEU A 6 -39.69 -11.23 -44.95
C LEU A 6 -39.14 -10.66 -43.65
N CYS A 7 -39.18 -11.43 -42.54
CA CYS A 7 -38.43 -11.11 -41.35
C CYS A 7 -36.92 -11.33 -41.61
N LEU A 8 -36.20 -10.27 -41.92
CA LEU A 8 -34.74 -10.27 -41.88
C LEU A 8 -34.32 -10.27 -40.40
N PRO A 9 -33.53 -11.25 -39.94
CA PRO A 9 -32.94 -11.16 -38.62
C PRO A 9 -31.98 -9.99 -38.62
N LEU A 10 -32.29 -8.95 -37.83
CA LEU A 10 -31.31 -7.94 -37.43
C LEU A 10 -30.29 -8.61 -36.52
N VAL A 11 -29.27 -9.23 -37.11
CA VAL A 11 -28.10 -9.63 -36.39
C VAL A 11 -27.33 -8.33 -36.09
N GLY A 12 -27.74 -7.65 -35.02
CA GLY A 12 -26.94 -6.58 -34.46
C GLY A 12 -25.58 -7.17 -34.09
N CYS A 13 -24.52 -6.50 -34.44
CA CYS A 13 -23.16 -6.84 -33.99
C CYS A 13 -23.11 -6.78 -32.46
N LEU A 14 -23.37 -7.91 -31.81
CA LEU A 14 -23.16 -8.13 -30.39
C LEU A 14 -21.78 -8.70 -30.14
N ASP A 15 -20.81 -8.23 -30.91
CA ASP A 15 -19.43 -8.58 -30.64
C ASP A 15 -18.96 -7.81 -29.41
N SER A 16 -18.81 -8.50 -28.29
CA SER A 16 -18.38 -7.93 -27.03
C SER A 16 -16.98 -7.29 -27.14
N SER A 17 -16.19 -7.69 -28.15
CA SER A 17 -14.86 -7.12 -28.41
C SER A 17 -14.92 -5.65 -28.85
N LEU A 18 -16.04 -5.20 -29.40
CA LEU A 18 -16.26 -3.79 -29.77
C LEU A 18 -16.48 -2.87 -28.56
N ASN A 19 -16.78 -3.46 -27.40
CA ASN A 19 -16.93 -2.73 -26.15
C ASN A 19 -15.66 -2.78 -25.27
N ASP A 20 -14.62 -3.47 -25.72
CA ASP A 20 -13.33 -3.47 -25.03
C ASP A 20 -12.59 -2.17 -25.35
N ASP A 21 -12.50 -1.31 -24.33
CA ASP A 21 -11.69 -0.10 -24.39
C ASP A 21 -10.20 -0.50 -24.49
N PRO A 22 -9.49 -0.21 -25.58
CA PRO A 22 -8.10 -0.60 -25.77
C PRO A 22 -7.16 0.10 -24.77
N ASP A 23 -7.58 1.23 -24.19
CA ASP A 23 -6.81 1.99 -23.21
C ASP A 23 -7.15 1.56 -21.77
N ARG A 24 -8.13 0.69 -21.58
CA ARG A 24 -8.51 0.17 -20.28
C ARG A 24 -7.73 -1.11 -19.96
N ALA A 25 -7.15 -1.16 -18.77
CA ALA A 25 -6.49 -2.39 -18.30
C ALA A 25 -7.48 -3.56 -18.30
N ASN A 26 -7.27 -4.54 -19.20
CA ASN A 26 -8.06 -5.75 -19.25
C ASN A 26 -7.54 -6.73 -18.19
N PRO A 27 -8.37 -7.21 -17.25
CA PRO A 27 -7.97 -8.17 -16.23
C PRO A 27 -7.30 -9.43 -16.80
N ALA A 28 -7.71 -9.89 -18.00
CA ALA A 28 -7.14 -11.05 -18.67
C ALA A 28 -5.66 -10.87 -19.10
N TRP A 29 -5.19 -9.62 -19.22
CA TRP A 29 -3.81 -9.31 -19.57
C TRP A 29 -2.89 -9.24 -18.34
N LEU A 30 -3.49 -9.20 -17.15
CA LEU A 30 -2.80 -9.11 -15.87
C LEU A 30 -2.81 -10.51 -15.23
N GLY A 31 -1.79 -11.30 -15.49
CA GLY A 31 -1.64 -12.61 -14.83
C GLY A 31 -1.60 -12.49 -13.30
N TYR A 32 -1.84 -13.59 -12.60
CA TYR A 32 -1.69 -13.72 -11.14
C TYR A 32 -2.56 -12.77 -10.29
N ASP A 33 -3.78 -12.45 -10.74
CA ASP A 33 -4.71 -11.57 -10.02
C ASP A 33 -4.19 -10.13 -9.81
N ASN A 34 -3.39 -9.63 -10.73
CA ASN A 34 -2.76 -8.32 -10.64
C ASN A 34 -3.65 -7.13 -11.02
N LEU A 35 -4.96 -7.33 -11.17
CA LEU A 35 -5.90 -6.24 -11.47
C LEU A 35 -5.77 -5.08 -10.46
N HIS A 36 -5.40 -5.40 -9.23
CA HIS A 36 -5.26 -4.45 -8.14
C HIS A 36 -3.79 -4.09 -7.81
N GLY A 37 -2.84 -4.46 -8.66
CA GLY A 37 -1.40 -4.23 -8.47
C GLY A 37 -1.00 -2.76 -8.29
N THR A 38 -1.78 -1.83 -8.84
CA THR A 38 -1.55 -0.39 -8.66
C THR A 38 -1.62 0.06 -7.19
N TYR A 39 -2.42 -0.63 -6.36
CA TYR A 39 -2.43 -0.34 -4.92
C TYR A 39 -1.11 -0.72 -4.24
N LEU A 40 -0.48 -1.83 -4.66
CA LEU A 40 0.86 -2.19 -4.19
C LEU A 40 1.90 -1.13 -4.58
N THR A 41 1.88 -0.68 -5.83
CA THR A 41 2.76 0.41 -6.29
C THR A 41 2.57 1.67 -5.45
N SER A 42 1.32 2.05 -5.15
CA SER A 42 1.02 3.19 -4.28
C SER A 42 1.49 2.99 -2.84
N LEU A 43 1.38 1.77 -2.29
CA LEU A 43 1.92 1.44 -0.97
C LEU A 43 3.43 1.64 -0.94
N GLN A 44 4.18 1.05 -1.88
CA GLN A 44 5.64 1.13 -1.95
C GLN A 44 6.14 2.57 -2.04
N ARG A 45 5.47 3.42 -2.84
CA ARG A 45 5.81 4.85 -2.98
C ARG A 45 5.55 5.69 -1.73
N ASN A 46 4.75 5.21 -0.80
CA ASN A 46 4.41 5.94 0.42
C ASN A 46 5.09 5.39 1.68
N VAL A 47 5.85 4.29 1.60
CA VAL A 47 6.71 3.81 2.72
C VAL A 47 7.77 4.85 3.06
N VAL A 48 8.45 5.34 2.02
CA VAL A 48 9.28 6.54 2.06
C VAL A 48 8.63 7.50 1.08
N PRO A 49 7.98 8.58 1.54
CA PRO A 49 7.22 9.45 0.67
C PRO A 49 8.07 10.06 -0.45
N GLU A 50 7.57 10.00 -1.70
CA GLU A 50 8.23 10.64 -2.85
C GLU A 50 8.01 12.15 -2.89
N ASP A 51 6.92 12.64 -2.30
CA ASP A 51 6.65 14.07 -2.21
C ASP A 51 7.63 14.74 -1.25
N GLN A 52 8.29 15.81 -1.71
CA GLN A 52 9.35 16.49 -0.96
C GLN A 52 8.87 16.98 0.41
N ASN A 53 7.67 17.52 0.51
CA ASN A 53 7.17 18.04 1.79
C ASN A 53 6.83 16.88 2.74
N ASP A 54 6.25 15.81 2.23
CA ASP A 54 5.92 14.64 3.03
C ASP A 54 7.20 13.96 3.54
N PHE A 55 8.19 13.77 2.66
CA PHE A 55 9.48 13.21 3.04
C PHE A 55 10.18 14.08 4.09
N GLN A 56 10.28 15.39 3.84
CA GLN A 56 10.92 16.31 4.75
C GLN A 56 10.31 16.29 6.16
N LEU A 57 8.97 16.27 6.25
CA LEU A 57 8.28 16.32 7.54
C LEU A 57 8.17 14.95 8.21
N ALA A 58 8.11 13.85 7.45
CA ALA A 58 8.01 12.52 8.01
C ALA A 58 9.37 11.92 8.41
N GLU A 59 10.43 12.20 7.65
CA GLU A 59 11.75 11.57 7.82
C GLU A 59 12.80 12.58 8.36
N ASP A 60 13.02 13.71 7.67
CA ASP A 60 14.15 14.56 7.96
C ASP A 60 13.98 15.40 9.22
N LEU A 61 12.91 16.16 9.31
CA LEU A 61 12.72 17.12 10.40
C LEU A 61 12.21 16.49 11.68
N VAL A 62 11.71 15.25 11.62
CA VAL A 62 11.25 14.49 12.78
C VAL A 62 12.23 13.36 13.07
N GLY A 63 12.26 12.31 12.25
CA GLY A 63 13.01 11.09 12.51
C GLY A 63 14.51 11.32 12.61
N ASN A 64 15.12 11.96 11.61
CA ASN A 64 16.57 12.14 11.55
C ASN A 64 17.10 13.12 12.60
N MET A 65 16.33 14.16 12.95
CA MET A 65 16.73 15.09 14.02
C MET A 65 16.59 14.44 15.40
N PHE A 66 15.54 13.65 15.64
CA PHE A 66 15.39 12.91 16.92
C PHE A 66 16.46 11.84 17.10
N ALA A 67 16.83 11.16 16.01
CA ALA A 67 17.91 10.18 16.02
C ALA A 67 19.32 10.80 16.14
N GLY A 68 19.42 12.12 16.05
CA GLY A 68 20.71 12.83 16.13
C GLY A 68 21.56 12.74 14.87
N TYR A 69 20.98 12.36 13.73
CA TYR A 69 21.69 12.36 12.44
C TYR A 69 21.89 13.77 11.91
N TYR A 70 20.95 14.67 12.21
CA TYR A 70 21.02 16.09 11.86
C TYR A 70 20.88 16.96 13.11
N ALA A 71 21.52 18.13 13.07
CA ALA A 71 21.38 19.15 14.10
C ALA A 71 21.08 20.49 13.45
N GLY A 72 20.10 21.22 13.97
CA GLY A 72 19.85 22.59 13.59
C GLY A 72 20.96 23.49 14.11
N THR A 73 21.65 24.22 13.24
CA THR A 73 22.68 25.17 13.63
C THR A 73 22.08 26.43 14.23
N GLN A 74 20.82 26.70 13.96
CA GLN A 74 20.06 27.83 14.52
C GLN A 74 18.57 27.47 14.52
N SER A 75 17.80 28.14 15.38
CA SER A 75 16.35 28.01 15.39
C SER A 75 15.74 28.59 14.09
N TRP A 76 14.71 27.95 13.59
CA TRP A 76 13.90 28.48 12.51
C TRP A 76 13.06 29.65 12.99
N GLU A 77 12.51 30.39 12.05
CA GLU A 77 11.53 31.45 12.38
C GLU A 77 10.40 30.88 13.26
N GLY A 78 10.08 31.57 14.35
CA GLY A 78 9.17 31.09 15.37
C GLY A 78 9.79 30.23 16.47
N GLY A 79 11.14 30.07 16.49
CA GLY A 79 11.85 29.31 17.53
C GLY A 79 11.82 27.80 17.38
N PHE A 80 11.41 27.29 16.21
CA PHE A 80 11.36 25.86 15.95
C PHE A 80 12.76 25.26 15.78
N ASN A 81 13.00 24.16 16.49
CA ASN A 81 14.26 23.44 16.40
C ASN A 81 14.03 21.96 16.76
N GLY A 82 14.18 21.07 15.78
CA GLY A 82 14.02 19.63 15.98
C GLY A 82 14.99 19.03 16.97
N THR A 83 16.21 19.57 17.08
CA THR A 83 17.24 19.10 18.04
C THR A 83 16.79 19.30 19.50
N THR A 84 15.93 20.27 19.76
CA THR A 84 15.37 20.55 21.10
C THR A 84 13.91 20.15 21.24
N TYR A 85 13.41 19.35 20.33
CA TYR A 85 12.00 18.89 20.29
C TYR A 85 10.96 20.01 20.19
N ALA A 86 11.37 21.19 19.73
CA ALA A 86 10.49 22.33 19.51
C ALA A 86 9.99 22.36 18.08
N PHE A 87 8.79 21.80 17.86
CA PHE A 87 8.15 21.70 16.54
C PHE A 87 6.83 22.45 16.47
N PRO A 88 6.44 22.95 15.27
CA PRO A 88 5.06 23.30 14.99
C PRO A 88 4.15 22.05 15.05
N ASP A 89 2.93 22.22 15.50
CA ASP A 89 1.97 21.10 15.59
C ASP A 89 1.73 20.42 14.24
N GLY A 90 1.60 21.19 13.15
CA GLY A 90 1.43 20.63 11.81
C GLY A 90 2.58 19.75 11.32
N TRP A 91 3.79 19.93 11.85
CA TRP A 91 4.91 19.04 11.52
C TRP A 91 4.81 17.71 12.28
N LYS A 92 4.38 17.76 13.53
CA LYS A 92 4.16 16.56 14.34
C LYS A 92 3.04 15.66 13.78
N ASP A 93 2.04 16.25 13.16
CA ASP A 93 0.89 15.54 12.60
C ASP A 93 1.18 14.92 11.23
N ARG A 94 2.20 15.39 10.53
CA ARG A 94 2.45 14.99 9.13
C ARG A 94 2.75 13.50 8.96
N PRO A 95 3.63 12.86 9.74
CA PRO A 95 3.87 11.41 9.64
C PRO A 95 2.58 10.59 9.82
N PHE A 96 1.73 10.97 10.77
CA PHE A 96 0.44 10.32 10.98
C PHE A 96 -0.49 10.48 9.78
N SER A 97 -0.61 11.70 9.28
CA SER A 97 -1.44 12.00 8.11
C SER A 97 -0.99 11.19 6.89
N VAL A 98 0.31 11.15 6.58
CA VAL A 98 0.86 10.35 5.46
C VAL A 98 0.53 8.88 5.64
N ALA A 99 0.79 8.32 6.83
CA ALA A 99 0.54 6.91 7.12
C ALA A 99 -0.93 6.51 6.90
N PHE A 100 -1.87 7.31 7.38
CA PHE A 100 -3.29 6.94 7.36
C PHE A 100 -4.01 7.37 6.07
N THR A 101 -3.67 8.53 5.48
CA THR A 101 -4.36 8.99 4.27
C THR A 101 -3.76 8.44 2.98
N LYS A 102 -2.45 8.25 2.92
CA LYS A 102 -1.78 7.79 1.69
C LYS A 102 -1.48 6.30 1.70
N LEU A 103 -1.07 5.72 2.85
CA LEU A 103 -0.70 4.32 2.91
C LEU A 103 -1.87 3.43 3.35
N MET A 104 -2.42 3.62 4.55
CA MET A 104 -3.48 2.74 5.06
C MET A 104 -4.75 2.77 4.22
N SER A 105 -5.08 3.88 3.57
CA SER A 105 -6.19 3.95 2.61
C SER A 105 -5.96 3.04 1.39
N ASN A 106 -4.75 3.03 0.83
CA ASN A 106 -4.39 2.11 -0.27
C ASN A 106 -4.36 0.66 0.19
N TRP A 107 -3.85 0.40 1.38
CA TRP A 107 -3.93 -0.94 1.99
C TRP A 107 -5.36 -1.42 2.16
N GLN A 108 -6.26 -0.55 2.61
CA GLN A 108 -7.68 -0.91 2.75
C GLN A 108 -8.29 -1.31 1.40
N GLN A 109 -7.97 -0.57 0.32
CA GLN A 109 -8.45 -0.93 -1.02
C GLN A 109 -7.87 -2.27 -1.49
N LEU A 110 -6.59 -2.51 -1.25
CA LEU A 110 -5.96 -3.79 -1.56
C LEU A 110 -6.61 -4.94 -0.78
N ARG A 111 -6.79 -4.77 0.53
CA ARG A 111 -7.41 -5.75 1.42
C ARG A 111 -8.84 -6.12 1.02
N LEU A 112 -9.61 -5.16 0.52
CA LEU A 112 -11.00 -5.38 0.11
C LEU A 112 -11.13 -6.10 -1.24
N LYS A 113 -10.10 -6.05 -2.09
CA LYS A 113 -10.17 -6.46 -3.49
C LYS A 113 -9.28 -7.63 -3.84
N ALA A 114 -8.13 -7.79 -3.19
CA ALA A 114 -7.21 -8.88 -3.45
C ALA A 114 -7.52 -10.10 -2.57
N ASP A 115 -7.29 -11.29 -3.12
CA ASP A 115 -7.32 -12.52 -2.33
C ASP A 115 -6.21 -12.51 -1.28
N SER A 116 -6.54 -12.77 -0.02
CA SER A 116 -5.57 -12.82 1.08
C SER A 116 -4.51 -13.90 0.91
N ALA A 117 -4.76 -14.93 0.13
CA ALA A 117 -3.81 -15.98 -0.23
C ALA A 117 -2.94 -15.62 -1.46
N SER A 118 -3.12 -14.43 -2.05
CA SER A 118 -2.36 -14.01 -3.22
C SER A 118 -0.99 -13.44 -2.86
N VAL A 119 -0.04 -13.56 -3.79
CA VAL A 119 1.30 -12.93 -3.67
C VAL A 119 1.18 -11.40 -3.55
N LEU A 120 0.24 -10.81 -4.27
CA LEU A 120 -0.04 -9.38 -4.23
C LEU A 120 -0.41 -8.91 -2.82
N PHE A 121 -1.32 -9.63 -2.16
CA PHE A 121 -1.72 -9.34 -0.79
C PHE A 121 -0.56 -9.50 0.19
N ALA A 122 0.17 -10.60 0.09
CA ALA A 122 1.29 -10.90 0.99
C ALA A 122 2.39 -9.82 0.93
N VAL A 123 2.81 -9.41 -0.28
CA VAL A 123 3.80 -8.32 -0.41
C VAL A 123 3.23 -7.00 0.08
N GLY A 124 1.96 -6.71 -0.20
CA GLY A 124 1.30 -5.52 0.32
C GLY A 124 1.25 -5.48 1.85
N GLU A 125 1.05 -6.64 2.49
CA GLU A 125 1.05 -6.80 3.94
C GLU A 125 2.44 -6.50 4.53
N ILE A 126 3.53 -7.00 3.93
CA ILE A 126 4.91 -6.68 4.34
C ILE A 126 5.19 -5.18 4.21
N VAL A 127 4.86 -4.58 3.07
CA VAL A 127 5.07 -3.14 2.83
C VAL A 127 4.29 -2.28 3.82
N LYS A 128 3.05 -2.68 4.13
CA LYS A 128 2.24 -2.01 5.17
C LYS A 128 2.91 -2.09 6.54
N VAL A 129 3.39 -3.25 6.95
CA VAL A 129 4.08 -3.42 8.24
C VAL A 129 5.30 -2.52 8.31
N GLU A 130 6.12 -2.48 7.24
CA GLU A 130 7.29 -1.60 7.16
C GLU A 130 6.95 -0.13 7.41
N ALA A 131 5.87 0.38 6.84
CA ALA A 131 5.47 1.76 7.05
C ALA A 131 4.84 2.01 8.43
N MET A 132 4.06 1.06 8.92
CA MET A 132 3.28 1.27 10.15
C MET A 132 4.10 1.04 11.42
N HIS A 133 5.24 0.29 11.35
CA HIS A 133 6.11 0.18 12.51
C HIS A 133 6.73 1.54 12.86
N LYS A 134 7.18 2.32 11.86
CA LYS A 134 7.66 3.70 12.08
C LYS A 134 6.56 4.57 12.72
N THR A 135 5.34 4.41 12.26
CA THR A 135 4.21 5.20 12.77
C THR A 135 3.95 4.91 14.24
N THR A 136 3.89 3.64 14.65
CA THR A 136 3.70 3.30 16.07
C THR A 136 4.91 3.65 16.93
N ASP A 137 6.12 3.64 16.37
CA ASP A 137 7.33 4.07 17.09
C ASP A 137 7.35 5.57 17.37
N ILE A 138 6.77 6.38 16.47
CA ILE A 138 6.63 7.82 16.68
C ILE A 138 5.50 8.14 17.68
N TYR A 139 4.34 7.50 17.55
CA TYR A 139 3.12 7.91 18.24
C TYR A 139 2.70 6.98 19.40
N GLY A 140 3.31 5.79 19.52
CA GLY A 140 2.87 4.75 20.44
C GLY A 140 1.55 4.10 19.97
N PRO A 141 0.46 4.23 20.70
CA PRO A 141 -0.85 3.70 20.28
C PRO A 141 -1.33 4.32 18.97
N ILE A 142 -1.82 3.47 18.05
CA ILE A 142 -2.35 3.90 16.74
C ILE A 142 -3.62 3.12 16.36
N PRO A 143 -4.52 3.65 15.50
CA PRO A 143 -5.72 2.95 15.05
C PRO A 143 -5.37 1.95 13.93
N TYR A 144 -4.86 0.76 14.27
CA TYR A 144 -4.29 -0.19 13.32
C TYR A 144 -5.20 -1.37 12.96
N THR A 145 -5.59 -2.17 13.96
CA THR A 145 -6.27 -3.46 13.70
C THR A 145 -7.67 -3.30 13.15
N ARG A 146 -8.36 -2.24 13.53
CA ARG A 146 -9.75 -1.95 13.15
C ARG A 146 -9.88 -0.86 12.10
N PHE A 147 -8.77 -0.40 11.51
CA PHE A 147 -8.80 0.64 10.49
C PHE A 147 -9.69 0.24 9.31
N GLY A 148 -10.64 1.12 8.97
CA GLY A 148 -11.59 0.93 7.91
C GLY A 148 -12.71 -0.11 8.19
N LEU A 149 -12.81 -0.61 9.42
CA LEU A 149 -13.88 -1.51 9.85
C LEU A 149 -14.93 -0.82 10.71
N GLU A 150 -14.57 0.27 11.39
CA GLU A 150 -15.45 1.03 12.27
C GLU A 150 -15.14 2.53 12.23
N THR A 151 -16.09 3.34 12.68
CA THR A 151 -15.93 4.78 12.85
C THR A 151 -16.69 5.22 14.11
N PRO A 152 -16.01 5.83 15.11
CA PRO A 152 -14.57 6.08 15.18
C PRO A 152 -13.75 4.81 15.34
N VAL A 153 -12.47 4.84 14.91
CA VAL A 153 -11.57 3.70 15.04
C VAL A 153 -10.88 3.75 16.41
N SER A 154 -10.94 2.63 17.14
CA SER A 154 -10.24 2.49 18.42
C SER A 154 -8.72 2.42 18.21
N TYR A 155 -7.96 2.99 19.15
CA TYR A 155 -6.49 2.89 19.15
C TYR A 155 -6.06 1.57 19.80
N ASP A 156 -5.13 0.90 19.14
CA ASP A 156 -4.45 -0.28 19.68
C ASP A 156 -3.20 0.16 20.45
N SER A 157 -2.84 -0.52 21.54
CA SER A 157 -1.56 -0.30 22.20
C SER A 157 -0.40 -0.68 21.24
N GLN A 158 0.77 -0.05 21.41
CA GLN A 158 1.95 -0.38 20.62
C GLN A 158 2.29 -1.89 20.67
N GLU A 159 2.17 -2.51 21.85
CA GLU A 159 2.35 -3.96 22.01
C GLU A 159 1.38 -4.75 21.12
N ALA A 160 0.09 -4.41 21.15
CA ALA A 160 -0.92 -5.09 20.33
C ALA A 160 -0.63 -4.91 18.82
N VAL A 161 -0.18 -3.72 18.41
CA VAL A 161 0.22 -3.42 17.03
C VAL A 161 1.40 -4.30 16.61
N TYR A 162 2.46 -4.40 17.41
CA TYR A 162 3.62 -5.25 17.12
C TYR A 162 3.27 -6.74 17.08
N MET A 163 2.43 -7.21 17.99
CA MET A 163 1.94 -8.60 17.94
C MET A 163 1.18 -8.89 16.63
N ARG A 164 0.42 -7.90 16.15
CA ARG A 164 -0.25 -7.99 14.86
C ARG A 164 0.74 -7.99 13.69
N PHE A 165 1.79 -7.18 13.73
CA PHE A 165 2.86 -7.17 12.71
C PHE A 165 3.49 -8.56 12.56
N PHE A 166 3.84 -9.21 13.66
CA PHE A 166 4.42 -10.56 13.61
C PHE A 166 3.46 -11.58 13.00
N ALA A 167 2.17 -11.51 13.33
CA ALA A 167 1.17 -12.39 12.74
C ALA A 167 1.04 -12.16 11.22
N GLU A 168 1.03 -10.93 10.77
CA GLU A 168 0.92 -10.54 9.36
C GLU A 168 2.18 -10.93 8.57
N LEU A 169 3.36 -10.70 9.11
CA LEU A 169 4.62 -11.12 8.48
C LEU A 169 4.69 -12.66 8.36
N ASN A 170 4.31 -13.40 9.40
CA ASN A 170 4.25 -14.86 9.33
C ASN A 170 3.26 -15.36 8.28
N HIS A 171 2.10 -14.73 8.16
CA HIS A 171 1.13 -15.03 7.12
C HIS A 171 1.73 -14.77 5.73
N ALA A 172 2.30 -13.59 5.51
CA ALA A 172 2.89 -13.21 4.23
C ALA A 172 4.03 -14.15 3.81
N ILE A 173 4.97 -14.46 4.73
CA ILE A 173 6.05 -15.41 4.48
C ILE A 173 5.51 -16.79 4.10
N GLY A 174 4.46 -17.26 4.79
CA GLY A 174 3.80 -18.52 4.47
C GLY A 174 3.23 -18.54 3.05
N VAL A 175 2.51 -17.51 2.65
CA VAL A 175 1.95 -17.38 1.30
C VAL A 175 3.05 -17.35 0.24
N LEU A 176 4.07 -16.49 0.43
CA LEU A 176 5.17 -16.34 -0.53
C LEU A 176 6.00 -17.62 -0.67
N THR A 177 6.31 -18.28 0.44
CA THR A 177 7.07 -19.53 0.44
C THR A 177 6.30 -20.64 -0.27
N ASN A 178 4.99 -20.75 -0.01
CA ASN A 178 4.15 -21.73 -0.69
C ASN A 178 4.07 -21.44 -2.19
N PHE A 179 3.90 -20.20 -2.60
CA PHE A 179 3.86 -19.83 -4.01
C PHE A 179 5.20 -20.13 -4.72
N ASP A 180 6.34 -19.70 -4.16
CA ASP A 180 7.68 -19.93 -4.74
C ASP A 180 7.99 -21.43 -4.89
N ARG A 181 7.54 -22.24 -3.94
CA ARG A 181 7.71 -23.70 -3.97
C ARG A 181 7.07 -24.36 -5.19
N PHE A 182 5.86 -23.92 -5.57
CA PHE A 182 5.12 -24.48 -6.70
C PHE A 182 5.36 -23.75 -8.02
N ASN A 183 5.90 -22.54 -7.97
CA ASN A 183 6.14 -21.69 -9.13
C ASN A 183 7.56 -21.09 -9.10
N PRO A 184 8.60 -21.94 -9.07
CA PRO A 184 9.97 -21.45 -8.96
C PRO A 184 10.32 -20.56 -10.17
N ASN A 185 10.93 -19.42 -9.90
CA ASN A 185 11.29 -18.38 -10.87
C ASN A 185 10.11 -17.60 -11.49
N ALA A 186 8.88 -17.81 -11.05
CA ALA A 186 7.78 -16.94 -11.45
C ALA A 186 7.99 -15.51 -10.95
N LYS A 187 7.53 -14.56 -11.73
CA LYS A 187 7.55 -13.13 -11.41
C LYS A 187 6.13 -12.55 -11.42
N PRO A 188 5.31 -12.92 -10.43
CA PRO A 188 3.90 -12.56 -10.45
C PRO A 188 3.64 -11.05 -10.35
N LEU A 189 4.59 -10.27 -9.84
CA LEU A 189 4.45 -8.84 -9.57
C LEU A 189 5.43 -7.99 -10.40
N ASP A 190 5.99 -8.49 -11.51
CA ASP A 190 7.04 -7.83 -12.29
C ASP A 190 6.72 -6.39 -12.70
N LYS A 191 5.42 -6.08 -12.91
CA LYS A 191 4.95 -4.74 -13.31
C LYS A 191 4.67 -3.82 -12.12
N PHE A 192 4.54 -4.36 -10.91
CA PHE A 192 4.02 -3.63 -9.75
C PHE A 192 4.99 -3.60 -8.56
N ASP A 193 5.96 -4.53 -8.52
CA ASP A 193 6.98 -4.54 -7.48
C ASP A 193 8.16 -3.64 -7.88
N LEU A 194 8.18 -2.45 -7.32
CA LEU A 194 9.20 -1.43 -7.57
C LEU A 194 10.50 -1.68 -6.79
N ILE A 195 10.47 -2.56 -5.77
CA ILE A 195 11.59 -2.72 -4.84
C ILE A 195 12.50 -3.88 -5.26
N TYR A 196 11.91 -5.05 -5.47
CA TYR A 196 12.68 -6.26 -5.79
C TYR A 196 12.36 -6.88 -7.15
N GLY A 197 11.48 -6.24 -7.97
CA GLY A 197 11.13 -6.72 -9.31
C GLY A 197 10.59 -8.14 -9.29
N SER A 198 9.71 -8.43 -8.34
CA SER A 198 9.08 -9.74 -8.14
C SER A 198 10.05 -10.87 -7.73
N ASP A 199 11.18 -10.53 -7.10
CA ASP A 199 12.05 -11.52 -6.46
C ASP A 199 11.47 -11.92 -5.10
N LEU A 200 10.66 -12.98 -5.10
CA LEU A 200 9.96 -13.45 -3.90
C LEU A 200 10.94 -13.90 -2.79
N LYS A 201 12.12 -14.41 -3.15
CA LYS A 201 13.13 -14.83 -2.18
C LYS A 201 13.71 -13.66 -1.39
N LYS A 202 13.71 -12.47 -1.98
CA LYS A 202 14.10 -11.25 -1.26
C LYS A 202 12.99 -10.78 -0.31
N TRP A 203 11.74 -10.93 -0.69
CA TRP A 203 10.61 -10.61 0.18
C TRP A 203 10.46 -11.58 1.37
N ILE A 204 10.83 -12.85 1.21
CA ILE A 204 10.78 -13.89 2.27
C ILE A 204 11.86 -13.68 3.34
N ARG A 205 12.98 -13.04 3.01
CA ARG A 205 14.11 -12.77 3.93
C ARG A 205 13.93 -11.55 4.79
#